data_c315d2458e15ed39da162fcb37e1e361
#
_entry.id   c315d2458e15ed39da162fcb37e1e361
#
_cell.length_a   1.000
_cell.length_b   1.000
_cell.length_c   1.000
_cell.angle_alpha   90.00
_cell.angle_beta   90.00
_cell.angle_gamma   90.00
#
_symmetry.space_group_name_H-M   'P 1'
#
loop_
_entity.id
_entity.type
_entity.pdbx_description
1 polymer ?
#
loop_
_entity_poly.entity_id
_entity_poly.type
_entity_poly.pdbx_seq_one_letter_code
_entity_poly.pdbx_strand_id
1 'polypeptide(L)'
;MAPAECAALLAARFPAVFGKDVHRPLKLRIAADIQQQLPNTFTKRALSALLHRHTTSTLYLKALANEPSRYDLDGAAAGEVSAEHRQAAAEEVQRRRAMQQQRRTSAIESQRKAELAQHKAELAQREADGQERVARARLLRAFETSNLTRANFCTLMGVAEAQLDALLAQARDERQRHAVPAAARQPNQRSR
;
A
#
# COMPACT_ATOMS: atom_id res chain seq x y z
N MET A 1 14.28 18.02 26.50
CA MET A 1 13.82 16.61 26.56
C MET A 1 12.97 16.32 25.34
N ALA A 2 13.28 15.26 24.60
CA ALA A 2 12.53 14.86 23.42
C ALA A 2 11.14 14.29 23.81
N PRO A 3 10.10 14.39 22.94
CA PRO A 3 8.76 13.87 23.25
C PRO A 3 8.71 12.38 23.62
N ALA A 4 9.58 11.57 23.04
CA ALA A 4 9.70 10.15 23.34
C ALA A 4 10.27 9.89 24.74
N GLU A 5 11.26 10.66 25.16
CA GLU A 5 11.84 10.59 26.51
C GLU A 5 10.83 10.99 27.57
N CYS A 6 10.04 12.05 27.29
CA CYS A 6 8.95 12.48 28.17
C CYS A 6 7.90 11.36 28.34
N ALA A 7 7.53 10.68 27.27
CA ALA A 7 6.57 9.57 27.33
C ALA A 7 7.12 8.38 28.11
N ALA A 8 8.39 8.02 27.87
CA ALA A 8 9.05 6.92 28.59
C ALA A 8 9.15 7.21 30.10
N LEU A 9 9.47 8.45 30.47
CA LEU A 9 9.55 8.85 31.87
C LEU A 9 8.18 8.78 32.57
N LEU A 10 7.11 9.26 31.91
CA LEU A 10 5.75 9.14 32.47
C LEU A 10 5.31 7.68 32.59
N ALA A 11 5.60 6.85 31.60
CA ALA A 11 5.29 5.42 31.65
C ALA A 11 6.03 4.69 32.76
N ALA A 12 7.30 5.05 33.02
CA ALA A 12 8.09 4.48 34.10
C ALA A 12 7.62 4.94 35.48
N ARG A 13 7.24 6.24 35.61
CA ARG A 13 6.86 6.82 36.89
C ARG A 13 5.40 6.54 37.28
N PHE A 14 4.51 6.51 36.31
CA PHE A 14 3.07 6.32 36.48
C PHE A 14 2.54 5.16 35.62
N PRO A 15 3.01 3.92 35.83
CA PRO A 15 2.65 2.79 35.02
C PRO A 15 1.15 2.44 35.02
N ALA A 16 0.44 2.84 36.09
CA ALA A 16 -0.99 2.59 36.26
C ALA A 16 -1.86 3.31 35.21
N VAL A 17 -1.38 4.43 34.65
CA VAL A 17 -2.16 5.26 33.70
C VAL A 17 -1.41 5.56 32.37
N PHE A 18 -0.06 5.50 32.38
CA PHE A 18 0.78 5.74 31.22
C PHE A 18 1.63 4.52 30.85
N GLY A 19 1.41 3.37 31.50
CA GLY A 19 2.11 2.14 31.20
C GLY A 19 1.89 1.68 29.76
N LYS A 20 2.75 0.77 29.29
CA LYS A 20 2.59 0.17 27.97
C LYS A 20 1.23 -0.55 27.92
N ASP A 21 0.47 -0.26 26.86
CA ASP A 21 -0.88 -0.82 26.62
C ASP A 21 -1.94 -0.45 27.67
N VAL A 22 -1.64 0.48 28.59
CA VAL A 22 -2.61 1.03 29.54
C VAL A 22 -3.26 2.27 28.94
N HIS A 23 -4.58 2.24 28.79
CA HIS A 23 -5.39 3.34 28.26
C HIS A 23 -6.60 3.54 29.17
N ARG A 24 -6.46 4.40 30.17
CA ARG A 24 -7.53 4.73 31.13
C ARG A 24 -7.92 6.19 31.03
N PRO A 25 -9.19 6.56 31.25
CA PRO A 25 -9.60 7.95 31.34
C PRO A 25 -8.86 8.66 32.45
N LEU A 26 -8.14 9.72 32.12
CA LEU A 26 -7.33 10.47 33.08
C LEU A 26 -8.19 11.42 33.90
N LYS A 27 -7.81 11.62 35.17
CA LYS A 27 -8.35 12.63 36.05
C LYS A 27 -8.30 14.02 35.41
N LEU A 28 -9.29 14.84 35.64
CA LEU A 28 -9.29 16.24 35.19
C LEU A 28 -8.13 16.98 35.81
N ARG A 29 -7.44 17.82 35.03
CA ARG A 29 -6.25 18.59 35.45
C ARG A 29 -5.06 17.73 35.87
N ILE A 30 -4.95 16.49 35.44
CA ILE A 30 -3.84 15.59 35.78
C ILE A 30 -2.45 16.18 35.45
N ALA A 31 -2.36 17.16 34.56
CA ALA A 31 -1.13 17.90 34.27
C ALA A 31 -0.57 18.63 35.51
N ALA A 32 -1.44 19.14 36.38
CA ALA A 32 -1.04 19.77 37.60
C ALA A 32 -0.47 18.75 38.61
N ASP A 33 -1.12 17.59 38.71
CA ASP A 33 -0.67 16.50 39.58
C ASP A 33 0.71 15.98 39.11
N ILE A 34 0.93 15.85 37.80
CA ILE A 34 2.24 15.48 37.23
C ILE A 34 3.31 16.54 37.59
N GLN A 35 3.00 17.82 37.43
CA GLN A 35 3.95 18.90 37.73
C GLN A 35 4.26 18.97 39.21
N GLN A 36 3.31 18.66 40.09
CA GLN A 36 3.50 18.61 41.53
C GLN A 36 4.42 17.45 41.94
N GLN A 37 4.25 16.27 41.35
CA GLN A 37 5.07 15.09 41.67
C GLN A 37 6.46 15.12 40.99
N LEU A 38 6.56 15.78 39.83
CA LEU A 38 7.78 15.89 39.04
C LEU A 38 8.08 17.38 38.74
N PRO A 39 8.43 18.18 39.74
CA PRO A 39 8.68 19.61 39.55
C PRO A 39 9.88 19.83 38.62
N ASN A 40 9.77 20.82 37.75
CA ASN A 40 10.82 21.22 36.80
C ASN A 40 11.29 20.13 35.78
N THR A 41 10.65 18.98 35.77
CA THR A 41 11.02 17.88 34.86
C THR A 41 10.49 18.13 33.44
N PHE A 42 9.28 18.65 33.32
CA PHE A 42 8.62 18.94 32.06
C PHE A 42 8.33 20.43 31.89
N THR A 43 8.60 20.97 30.72
CA THR A 43 8.03 22.26 30.33
C THR A 43 6.51 22.11 30.14
N LYS A 44 5.75 23.17 30.49
CA LYS A 44 4.28 23.17 30.30
C LYS A 44 3.87 22.79 28.90
N ARG A 45 4.62 23.28 27.87
CA ARG A 45 4.38 22.99 26.46
C ARG A 45 4.61 21.51 26.11
N ALA A 46 5.70 20.92 26.57
CA ALA A 46 6.02 19.52 26.32
C ALA A 46 4.99 18.59 26.97
N LEU A 47 4.63 18.84 28.23
CA LEU A 47 3.61 18.06 28.94
C LEU A 47 2.24 18.18 28.29
N SER A 48 1.81 19.39 27.91
CA SER A 48 0.55 19.61 27.20
C SER A 48 0.48 18.86 25.86
N ALA A 49 1.54 18.94 25.05
CA ALA A 49 1.61 18.23 23.78
C ALA A 49 1.55 16.71 23.96
N LEU A 50 2.23 16.18 24.96
CA LEU A 50 2.22 14.76 25.27
C LEU A 50 0.83 14.28 25.71
N LEU A 51 0.22 14.98 26.67
CA LEU A 51 -1.12 14.67 27.16
C LEU A 51 -2.15 14.78 26.03
N HIS A 52 -2.05 15.81 25.18
CA HIS A 52 -2.92 15.94 24.01
C HIS A 52 -2.80 14.72 23.09
N ARG A 53 -1.58 14.31 22.75
CA ARG A 53 -1.35 13.11 21.92
C ARG A 53 -1.90 11.84 22.58
N HIS A 54 -1.73 11.70 23.88
CA HIS A 54 -2.23 10.55 24.64
C HIS A 54 -3.76 10.51 24.64
N THR A 55 -4.40 11.62 25.02
CA THR A 55 -5.87 11.72 25.16
C THR A 55 -6.63 11.75 23.83
N THR A 56 -5.97 12.08 22.73
CA THR A 56 -6.54 12.02 21.37
C THR A 56 -6.27 10.69 20.67
N SER A 57 -5.54 9.76 21.28
CA SER A 57 -5.31 8.44 20.69
C SER A 57 -6.61 7.63 20.59
N THR A 58 -6.73 6.79 19.56
CA THR A 58 -7.93 5.98 19.37
C THR A 58 -8.16 4.99 20.51
N LEU A 59 -7.08 4.51 21.13
CA LEU A 59 -7.16 3.58 22.27
C LEU A 59 -7.68 4.29 23.51
N TYR A 60 -7.19 5.50 23.78
CA TYR A 60 -7.71 6.32 24.88
C TYR A 60 -9.18 6.69 24.68
N LEU A 61 -9.58 7.08 23.47
CA LEU A 61 -10.98 7.39 23.17
C LEU A 61 -11.91 6.17 23.34
N LYS A 62 -11.44 4.98 22.99
CA LYS A 62 -12.18 3.74 23.27
C LYS A 62 -12.34 3.49 24.77
N ALA A 63 -11.29 3.69 25.56
CA ALA A 63 -11.37 3.58 27.01
C ALA A 63 -12.33 4.62 27.59
N LEU A 64 -12.21 5.89 27.14
CA LEU A 64 -13.08 6.98 27.60
C LEU A 64 -14.58 6.73 27.28
N ALA A 65 -14.88 6.07 26.14
CA ALA A 65 -16.25 5.71 25.77
C ALA A 65 -16.86 4.59 26.64
N ASN A 66 -16.01 3.68 27.15
CA ASN A 66 -16.47 2.47 27.82
C ASN A 66 -16.35 2.53 29.35
N GLU A 67 -15.40 3.30 29.89
CA GLU A 67 -15.17 3.33 31.32
C GLU A 67 -15.99 4.42 32.02
N PRO A 68 -16.61 4.11 33.15
CA PRO A 68 -17.41 5.10 33.92
C PRO A 68 -16.55 6.07 34.73
N SER A 69 -15.33 5.67 35.11
CA SER A 69 -14.49 6.40 36.04
C SER A 69 -13.23 6.97 35.38
N ARG A 70 -12.75 8.08 35.93
CA ARG A 70 -11.43 8.64 35.62
C ARG A 70 -10.43 8.17 36.68
N TYR A 71 -9.18 8.16 36.33
CA TYR A 71 -8.11 7.62 37.18
C TYR A 71 -7.03 8.70 37.44
N ASP A 72 -6.51 8.72 38.65
CA ASP A 72 -5.34 9.54 39.02
C ASP A 72 -4.02 8.85 38.60
N LEU A 73 -2.89 9.43 39.01
CA LEU A 73 -1.56 8.94 38.67
C LEU A 73 -1.24 7.58 39.29
N ASP A 74 -1.88 7.22 40.39
CA ASP A 74 -1.69 5.95 41.08
C ASP A 74 -2.68 4.88 40.61
N GLY A 75 -3.61 5.26 39.74
CA GLY A 75 -4.63 4.36 39.16
C GLY A 75 -5.87 4.22 40.06
N ALA A 76 -6.02 5.07 41.08
CA ALA A 76 -7.23 5.14 41.89
C ALA A 76 -8.33 5.93 41.16
N ALA A 77 -9.61 5.58 41.41
CA ALA A 77 -10.73 6.29 40.82
C ALA A 77 -10.77 7.75 41.32
N ALA A 78 -10.81 8.71 40.43
CA ALA A 78 -10.70 10.15 40.70
C ALA A 78 -11.75 10.96 39.92
N GLY A 79 -12.99 10.53 40.00
CA GLY A 79 -14.14 11.17 39.37
C GLY A 79 -14.80 10.32 38.29
N GLU A 80 -15.95 10.79 37.81
CA GLU A 80 -16.71 10.10 36.76
C GLU A 80 -16.47 10.68 35.39
N VAL A 81 -16.62 9.84 34.37
CA VAL A 81 -16.70 10.27 32.97
C VAL A 81 -18.14 10.64 32.68
N SER A 82 -18.40 11.91 32.37
CA SER A 82 -19.76 12.35 32.02
C SER A 82 -20.31 11.61 30.81
N ALA A 83 -21.64 11.46 30.73
CA ALA A 83 -22.29 10.82 29.58
C ALA A 83 -21.94 11.51 28.27
N GLU A 84 -21.83 12.85 28.27
CA GLU A 84 -21.45 13.65 27.10
C GLU A 84 -20.04 13.30 26.61
N HIS A 85 -19.06 13.18 27.51
CA HIS A 85 -17.69 12.82 27.13
C HIS A 85 -17.60 11.38 26.60
N ARG A 86 -18.36 10.44 27.17
CA ARG A 86 -18.44 9.07 26.67
C ARG A 86 -19.02 9.01 25.27
N GLN A 87 -20.13 9.73 25.06
CA GLN A 87 -20.78 9.79 23.76
C GLN A 87 -19.89 10.43 22.70
N ALA A 88 -19.30 11.59 22.98
CA ALA A 88 -18.38 12.27 22.08
C ALA A 88 -17.18 11.38 21.70
N ALA A 89 -16.64 10.65 22.67
CA ALA A 89 -15.54 9.71 22.42
C ALA A 89 -15.99 8.53 21.51
N ALA A 90 -17.19 7.98 21.75
CA ALA A 90 -17.75 6.90 20.94
C ALA A 90 -17.97 7.35 19.48
N GLU A 91 -18.57 8.53 19.28
CA GLU A 91 -18.78 9.12 17.96
C GLU A 91 -17.47 9.33 17.19
N GLU A 92 -16.44 9.86 17.87
CA GLU A 92 -15.14 10.07 17.27
C GLU A 92 -14.46 8.75 16.89
N VAL A 93 -14.58 7.71 17.71
CA VAL A 93 -14.08 6.36 17.38
C VAL A 93 -14.79 5.80 16.15
N GLN A 94 -16.11 5.95 16.06
CA GLN A 94 -16.88 5.51 14.90
C GLN A 94 -16.49 6.29 13.64
N ARG A 95 -16.36 7.61 13.74
CA ARG A 95 -15.92 8.47 12.64
C ARG A 95 -14.56 8.02 12.09
N ARG A 96 -13.60 7.76 12.96
CA ARG A 96 -12.26 7.28 12.56
C ARG A 96 -12.31 5.91 11.90
N ARG A 97 -13.14 5.00 12.40
CA ARG A 97 -13.36 3.68 11.80
C ARG A 97 -13.94 3.79 10.38
N ALA A 98 -14.96 4.63 10.20
CA ALA A 98 -15.56 4.85 8.89
C ALA A 98 -14.56 5.42 7.89
N MET A 99 -13.79 6.44 8.28
CA MET A 99 -12.74 6.99 7.43
C MET A 99 -11.65 5.97 7.08
N GLN A 100 -11.24 5.14 8.02
CA GLN A 100 -10.26 4.09 7.77
C GLN A 100 -10.79 3.04 6.79
N GLN A 101 -12.06 2.66 6.95
CA GLN A 101 -12.71 1.73 6.04
C GLN A 101 -12.83 2.30 4.63
N GLN A 102 -13.25 3.55 4.50
CA GLN A 102 -13.33 4.24 3.21
C GLN A 102 -11.97 4.31 2.51
N ARG A 103 -10.90 4.63 3.26
CA ARG A 103 -9.53 4.62 2.71
C ARG A 103 -9.10 3.23 2.23
N ARG A 104 -9.45 2.17 2.95
CA ARG A 104 -9.16 0.78 2.55
C ARG A 104 -9.91 0.39 1.29
N THR A 105 -11.21 0.69 1.21
CA THR A 105 -12.01 0.36 0.02
C THR A 105 -11.52 1.11 -1.21
N SER A 106 -11.24 2.42 -1.09
CA SER A 106 -10.71 3.21 -2.21
C SER A 106 -9.32 2.74 -2.67
N ALA A 107 -8.46 2.30 -1.74
CA ALA A 107 -7.15 1.74 -2.08
C ALA A 107 -7.30 0.41 -2.86
N ILE A 108 -8.21 -0.47 -2.42
CA ILE A 108 -8.48 -1.75 -3.11
C ILE A 108 -9.06 -1.49 -4.51
N GLU A 109 -10.00 -0.54 -4.64
CA GLU A 109 -10.57 -0.18 -5.94
C GLU A 109 -9.53 0.40 -6.90
N SER A 110 -8.65 1.29 -6.40
CA SER A 110 -7.58 1.85 -7.23
C SER A 110 -6.59 0.78 -7.68
N GLN A 111 -6.25 -0.16 -6.80
CA GLN A 111 -5.39 -1.29 -7.15
C GLN A 111 -6.02 -2.17 -8.22
N ARG A 112 -7.30 -2.55 -8.06
CA ARG A 112 -8.03 -3.35 -9.06
C ARG A 112 -8.10 -2.67 -10.43
N LYS A 113 -8.33 -1.34 -10.44
CA LYS A 113 -8.31 -0.57 -11.70
C LYS A 113 -6.95 -0.59 -12.36
N ALA A 114 -5.87 -0.46 -11.59
CA ALA A 114 -4.51 -0.51 -12.11
C ALA A 114 -4.18 -1.90 -12.67
N GLU A 115 -4.51 -2.97 -11.97
CA GLU A 115 -4.31 -4.35 -12.42
C GLU A 115 -5.09 -4.64 -13.72
N LEU A 116 -6.34 -4.18 -13.80
CA LEU A 116 -7.16 -4.34 -15.01
C LEU A 116 -6.58 -3.56 -16.20
N ALA A 117 -6.07 -2.34 -15.96
CA ALA A 117 -5.44 -1.53 -16.99
C ALA A 117 -4.14 -2.20 -17.50
N GLN A 118 -3.32 -2.73 -16.60
CA GLN A 118 -2.11 -3.48 -16.96
C GLN A 118 -2.45 -4.73 -17.78
N HIS A 119 -3.43 -5.51 -17.34
CA HIS A 119 -3.85 -6.71 -18.07
C HIS A 119 -4.36 -6.38 -19.49
N LYS A 120 -5.15 -5.30 -19.63
CA LYS A 120 -5.59 -4.84 -20.96
C LYS A 120 -4.42 -4.40 -21.84
N ALA A 121 -3.44 -3.70 -21.27
CA ALA A 121 -2.24 -3.27 -22.00
C ALA A 121 -1.40 -4.48 -22.45
N GLU A 122 -1.23 -5.49 -21.59
CA GLU A 122 -0.54 -6.73 -21.96
C GLU A 122 -1.25 -7.49 -23.07
N LEU A 123 -2.58 -7.57 -23.02
CA LEU A 123 -3.36 -8.21 -24.09
C LEU A 123 -3.20 -7.46 -25.42
N ALA A 124 -3.32 -6.13 -25.41
CA ALA A 124 -3.13 -5.31 -26.61
C ALA A 124 -1.71 -5.44 -27.18
N GLN A 125 -0.68 -5.51 -26.30
CA GLN A 125 0.69 -5.75 -26.74
C GLN A 125 0.86 -7.12 -27.38
N ARG A 126 0.31 -8.18 -26.78
CA ARG A 126 0.34 -9.54 -27.36
C ARG A 126 -0.37 -9.62 -28.71
N GLU A 127 -1.49 -8.92 -28.86
CA GLU A 127 -2.20 -8.84 -30.14
C GLU A 127 -1.37 -8.10 -31.19
N ALA A 128 -0.74 -6.97 -30.83
CA ALA A 128 0.13 -6.21 -31.73
C ALA A 128 1.35 -7.05 -32.14
N ASP A 129 2.03 -7.70 -31.20
CA ASP A 129 3.16 -8.60 -31.47
C ASP A 129 2.74 -9.77 -32.37
N GLY A 130 1.53 -10.29 -32.15
CA GLY A 130 0.93 -11.34 -33.01
C GLY A 130 0.70 -10.87 -34.46
N GLN A 131 0.15 -9.67 -34.62
CA GLN A 131 -0.09 -9.06 -35.93
C GLN A 131 1.23 -8.80 -36.68
N GLU A 132 2.23 -8.25 -35.99
CA GLU A 132 3.56 -8.02 -36.55
C GLU A 132 4.22 -9.34 -37.02
N ARG A 133 4.12 -10.40 -36.19
CA ARG A 133 4.64 -11.72 -36.56
C ARG A 133 3.96 -12.27 -37.81
N VAL A 134 2.64 -12.14 -37.88
CA VAL A 134 1.90 -12.55 -39.10
C VAL A 134 2.33 -11.73 -40.30
N ALA A 135 2.53 -10.42 -40.16
CA ALA A 135 3.02 -9.57 -41.24
C ALA A 135 4.42 -9.99 -41.71
N ARG A 136 5.36 -10.26 -40.79
CA ARG A 136 6.70 -10.75 -41.08
C ARG A 136 6.67 -12.11 -41.80
N ALA A 137 5.82 -13.03 -41.36
CA ALA A 137 5.65 -14.33 -42.01
C ALA A 137 5.11 -14.20 -43.44
N ARG A 138 4.16 -13.29 -43.67
CA ARG A 138 3.66 -12.98 -45.02
C ARG A 138 4.73 -12.37 -45.92
N LEU A 139 5.53 -11.44 -45.36
CA LEU A 139 6.65 -10.81 -46.05
C LEU A 139 7.68 -11.87 -46.50
N LEU A 140 8.07 -12.79 -45.60
CA LEU A 140 8.99 -13.89 -45.90
C LEU A 140 8.47 -14.79 -47.03
N ARG A 141 7.21 -15.19 -46.92
CA ARG A 141 6.58 -16.03 -47.94
C ARG A 141 6.52 -15.33 -49.30
N ALA A 142 6.15 -14.05 -49.33
CA ALA A 142 6.13 -13.26 -50.55
C ALA A 142 7.54 -13.12 -51.15
N PHE A 143 8.57 -12.94 -50.35
CA PHE A 143 9.95 -12.86 -50.82
C PHE A 143 10.45 -14.20 -51.37
N GLU A 144 10.15 -15.32 -50.72
CA GLU A 144 10.56 -16.67 -51.17
C GLU A 144 9.86 -17.10 -52.47
N THR A 145 8.68 -16.56 -52.79
CA THR A 145 7.91 -16.87 -54.00
C THR A 145 8.07 -15.85 -55.13
N SER A 146 8.74 -14.74 -54.86
CA SER A 146 8.89 -13.64 -55.82
C SER A 146 10.14 -13.81 -56.68
N ASN A 147 10.01 -13.48 -57.96
CA ASN A 147 11.12 -13.38 -58.91
C ASN A 147 11.59 -11.94 -59.14
N LEU A 148 11.15 -11.01 -58.28
CA LEU A 148 11.50 -9.60 -58.39
C LEU A 148 12.92 -9.33 -57.88
N THR A 149 13.55 -8.32 -58.42
CA THR A 149 14.78 -7.80 -57.84
C THR A 149 14.50 -7.23 -56.45
N ARG A 150 15.47 -7.26 -55.59
CA ARG A 150 15.35 -6.78 -54.19
C ARG A 150 14.77 -5.36 -54.08
N ALA A 151 15.29 -4.43 -54.90
CA ALA A 151 14.79 -3.05 -54.90
C ALA A 151 13.31 -2.97 -55.31
N ASN A 152 12.91 -3.69 -56.35
CA ASN A 152 11.51 -3.70 -56.79
C ASN A 152 10.58 -4.36 -55.77
N PHE A 153 11.05 -5.42 -55.11
CA PHE A 153 10.29 -6.06 -54.01
C PHE A 153 10.09 -5.11 -52.83
N CYS A 154 11.13 -4.39 -52.39
CA CYS A 154 11.04 -3.39 -51.33
C CYS A 154 10.05 -2.29 -51.66
N THR A 155 10.08 -1.78 -52.88
CA THR A 155 9.14 -0.74 -53.35
C THR A 155 7.70 -1.26 -53.34
N LEU A 156 7.48 -2.51 -53.83
CA LEU A 156 6.14 -3.14 -53.86
C LEU A 156 5.57 -3.38 -52.47
N MET A 157 6.42 -3.83 -51.52
CA MET A 157 6.00 -4.16 -50.16
C MET A 157 6.03 -2.98 -49.19
N GLY A 158 6.52 -1.83 -49.63
CA GLY A 158 6.63 -0.62 -48.77
C GLY A 158 7.64 -0.77 -47.64
N VAL A 159 8.69 -1.60 -47.82
CA VAL A 159 9.71 -1.88 -46.81
C VAL A 159 11.01 -1.19 -47.22
N ALA A 160 11.69 -0.54 -46.28
CA ALA A 160 13.01 0.02 -46.52
C ALA A 160 14.04 -1.10 -46.82
N GLU A 161 14.87 -0.94 -47.86
CA GLU A 161 15.84 -1.95 -48.26
C GLU A 161 16.82 -2.33 -47.14
N ALA A 162 17.20 -1.37 -46.31
CA ALA A 162 18.04 -1.59 -45.15
C ALA A 162 17.40 -2.44 -44.04
N GLN A 163 16.07 -2.49 -43.97
CA GLN A 163 15.31 -3.24 -42.95
C GLN A 163 14.92 -4.65 -43.40
N LEU A 164 14.92 -4.90 -44.73
CA LEU A 164 14.44 -6.16 -45.32
C LEU A 164 15.16 -7.38 -44.74
N ASP A 165 16.50 -7.35 -44.65
CA ASP A 165 17.26 -8.48 -44.14
C ASP A 165 16.98 -8.81 -42.69
N ALA A 166 16.84 -7.80 -41.87
CA ALA A 166 16.51 -7.96 -40.45
C ALA A 166 15.10 -8.58 -40.29
N LEU A 167 14.12 -8.10 -41.04
CA LEU A 167 12.74 -8.63 -41.03
C LEU A 167 12.67 -10.08 -41.54
N LEU A 168 13.39 -10.40 -42.60
CA LEU A 168 13.45 -11.77 -43.14
C LEU A 168 14.18 -12.72 -42.19
N ALA A 169 15.28 -12.29 -41.57
CA ALA A 169 16.01 -13.08 -40.57
C ALA A 169 15.12 -13.38 -39.36
N GLN A 170 14.43 -12.37 -38.85
CA GLN A 170 13.48 -12.52 -37.74
C GLN A 170 12.33 -13.47 -38.08
N ALA A 171 11.74 -13.32 -39.27
CA ALA A 171 10.66 -14.19 -39.72
C ALA A 171 11.11 -15.67 -39.91
N ARG A 172 12.35 -15.91 -40.33
CA ARG A 172 12.91 -17.28 -40.43
C ARG A 172 13.13 -17.89 -39.05
N ASP A 173 13.67 -17.14 -38.12
CA ASP A 173 13.86 -17.59 -36.75
C ASP A 173 12.52 -17.91 -36.08
N GLU A 174 11.52 -17.04 -36.22
CA GLU A 174 10.16 -17.26 -35.73
C GLU A 174 9.54 -18.53 -36.34
N ARG A 175 9.73 -18.77 -37.64
CA ARG A 175 9.28 -19.99 -38.32
C ARG A 175 9.94 -21.25 -37.78
N GLN A 176 11.26 -21.20 -37.51
CA GLN A 176 12.00 -22.32 -36.92
C GLN A 176 11.54 -22.66 -35.53
N ARG A 177 11.37 -21.65 -34.68
CA ARG A 177 10.87 -21.83 -33.28
C ARG A 177 9.48 -22.47 -33.25
N HIS A 178 8.64 -22.19 -34.19
CA HIS A 178 7.30 -22.79 -34.32
C HIS A 178 7.28 -24.15 -35.04
N ALA A 179 8.29 -24.48 -35.82
CA ALA A 179 8.43 -25.76 -36.51
C ALA A 179 8.97 -26.88 -35.59
N VAL A 180 9.52 -26.53 -34.41
CA VAL A 180 9.96 -27.54 -33.40
C VAL A 180 8.71 -28.17 -32.79
N PRO A 181 8.44 -29.47 -32.98
CA PRO A 181 7.22 -30.10 -32.47
C PRO A 181 7.20 -30.07 -30.94
N ALA A 182 6.00 -29.93 -30.36
CA ALA A 182 5.72 -29.89 -28.93
C ALA A 182 6.22 -31.12 -28.13
N ALA A 183 6.70 -32.16 -28.79
CA ALA A 183 7.25 -33.40 -28.23
C ALA A 183 8.58 -33.19 -27.45
N ALA A 184 9.26 -32.06 -27.57
CA ALA A 184 10.52 -31.79 -26.88
C ALA A 184 10.38 -31.03 -25.55
N ARG A 185 9.18 -30.68 -25.10
CA ARG A 185 8.93 -30.13 -23.78
C ARG A 185 8.83 -31.27 -22.76
N GLN A 186 9.96 -31.73 -22.26
CA GLN A 186 9.99 -32.66 -21.11
C GLN A 186 9.23 -32.03 -19.92
N PRO A 187 8.24 -32.72 -19.34
CA PRO A 187 7.66 -32.26 -18.10
C PRO A 187 8.72 -32.40 -17.00
N ASN A 188 9.02 -31.27 -16.35
CA ASN A 188 9.89 -31.21 -15.19
C ASN A 188 9.39 -32.18 -14.13
N GLN A 189 10.06 -33.32 -13.98
CA GLN A 189 9.79 -34.28 -12.92
C GLN A 189 10.08 -33.61 -11.58
N ARG A 190 9.03 -33.19 -10.90
CA ARG A 190 9.10 -32.89 -9.46
C ARG A 190 9.35 -34.21 -8.74
N SER A 191 10.58 -34.41 -8.31
CA SER A 191 10.97 -35.43 -7.36
C SER A 191 10.22 -35.24 -6.03
N ARG A 192 9.79 -36.30 -5.48
CA ARG A 192 9.13 -36.46 -4.18
C ARG A 192 9.98 -35.97 -3.03
#